data_6f7bc41846229fc226796ac11bf39664
#
_entry.id   6f7bc41846229fc226796ac11bf39664
#
_cell.length_a   1.000
_cell.length_b   1.000
_cell.length_c   1.000
_cell.angle_alpha   90.00
_cell.angle_beta   90.00
_cell.angle_gamma   90.00
#
_symmetry.space_group_name_H-M   'P 1'
#
loop_
_entity.id
_entity.type
_entity.pdbx_description
1 polymer ?
#
loop_
_entity_poly.entity_id
_entity_poly.type
_entity_poly.pdbx_seq_one_letter_code
_entity_poly.pdbx_strand_id
1 'polypeptide(L)'
;MKAIIYARVSTEMQEEGRSLEFQIRKCEDFCKISGYKLKKVIQDVESGGNDNREGFLELQQEIKKKSFDVLVVYESSRISRITLTMLNFVLELQKSNIKFVSISQAEINTTTATGMLFFQIFA
;
A
#
# COMPACT_ATOMS: atom_id res chain seq x y z
N MET A 1 5.60 -11.40 10.56
CA MET A 1 4.35 -10.84 10.01
C MET A 1 4.22 -11.18 8.53
N LYS A 2 3.02 -11.48 8.10
CA LYS A 2 2.72 -11.71 6.68
C LYS A 2 2.40 -10.39 6.01
N ALA A 3 3.01 -10.14 4.85
CA ALA A 3 2.86 -8.90 4.11
C ALA A 3 2.18 -9.11 2.77
N ILE A 4 1.36 -8.13 2.36
CA ILE A 4 0.87 -8.01 0.99
C ILE A 4 1.42 -6.71 0.43
N ILE A 5 1.91 -6.74 -0.81
CA ILE A 5 2.36 -5.57 -1.53
C ILE A 5 1.28 -5.17 -2.52
N TYR A 6 0.94 -3.89 -2.54
CA TYR A 6 0.03 -3.35 -3.55
C TYR A 6 0.77 -2.31 -4.38
N ALA A 7 0.74 -2.47 -5.69
CA ALA A 7 1.38 -1.56 -6.63
C ALA A 7 0.39 -1.13 -7.71
N ARG A 8 0.43 0.14 -8.08
CA ARG A 8 -0.45 0.69 -9.10
C ARG A 8 0.29 1.71 -9.94
N VAL A 9 0.10 1.64 -11.25
CA VAL A 9 0.62 2.65 -12.19
C VAL A 9 -0.45 3.00 -13.21
N SER A 10 -0.35 4.21 -13.79
CA SER A 10 -0.97 4.53 -15.06
C SER A 10 0.05 4.31 -16.15
N THR A 11 -0.39 4.19 -17.40
CA THR A 11 0.53 4.04 -18.54
C THR A 11 1.52 5.21 -18.62
N GLU A 12 1.14 6.38 -18.12
CA GLU A 12 1.98 7.59 -18.14
C GLU A 12 3.09 7.57 -17.09
N MET A 13 2.96 6.76 -16.05
CA MET A 13 3.91 6.72 -14.94
C MET A 13 5.04 5.71 -15.13
N GLN A 14 4.99 4.91 -16.18
CA GLN A 14 5.97 3.83 -16.37
C GLN A 14 7.37 4.32 -16.73
N GLU A 15 7.50 5.56 -17.19
CA GLU A 15 8.76 6.07 -17.72
C GLU A 15 9.70 6.73 -16.71
N GLU A 16 9.29 7.01 -15.48
CA GLU A 16 10.07 7.81 -14.54
C GLU A 16 10.50 7.06 -13.27
N GLY A 17 10.91 5.80 -13.39
CA GLY A 17 11.30 5.03 -12.21
C GLY A 17 10.14 4.72 -11.29
N ARG A 18 8.91 4.89 -11.77
CA ARG A 18 7.68 4.59 -11.05
C ARG A 18 6.94 3.39 -11.62
N SER A 19 7.64 2.58 -12.41
CA SER A 19 7.09 1.36 -12.99
C SER A 19 6.62 0.39 -11.91
N LEU A 20 5.76 -0.54 -12.31
CA LEU A 20 5.34 -1.61 -11.40
C LEU A 20 6.54 -2.37 -10.86
N GLU A 21 7.48 -2.71 -11.74
CA GLU A 21 8.68 -3.44 -11.35
C GLU A 21 9.48 -2.71 -10.27
N PHE A 22 9.66 -1.40 -10.45
CA PHE A 22 10.38 -0.57 -9.50
C PHE A 22 9.68 -0.56 -8.14
N GLN A 23 8.37 -0.31 -8.13
CA GLN A 23 7.59 -0.28 -6.89
C GLN A 23 7.64 -1.62 -6.16
N ILE A 24 7.41 -2.70 -6.89
CA ILE A 24 7.40 -4.04 -6.32
C ILE A 24 8.76 -4.39 -5.75
N ARG A 25 9.84 -4.09 -6.47
CA ARG A 25 11.20 -4.36 -6.00
C ARG A 25 11.51 -3.63 -4.69
N LYS A 26 11.17 -2.34 -4.63
CA LYS A 26 11.39 -1.54 -3.41
C LYS A 26 10.59 -2.10 -2.24
N CYS A 27 9.36 -2.51 -2.49
CA CYS A 27 8.51 -3.10 -1.45
C CYS A 27 9.03 -4.48 -1.01
N GLU A 28 9.50 -5.29 -1.96
CA GLU A 28 10.08 -6.60 -1.64
C GLU A 28 11.35 -6.46 -0.80
N ASP A 29 12.22 -5.50 -1.16
CA ASP A 29 13.44 -5.21 -0.39
C ASP A 29 13.09 -4.81 1.04
N PHE A 30 12.08 -3.95 1.19
CA PHE A 30 11.61 -3.53 2.51
C PHE A 30 11.11 -4.73 3.32
N CYS A 31 10.35 -5.62 2.71
CA CYS A 31 9.84 -6.81 3.40
C CYS A 31 10.98 -7.70 3.86
N LYS A 32 12.00 -7.88 3.02
CA LYS A 32 13.19 -8.67 3.39
C LYS A 32 13.92 -8.08 4.58
N ILE A 33 14.19 -6.78 4.53
CA ILE A 33 14.92 -6.09 5.60
C ILE A 33 14.14 -6.13 6.91
N SER A 34 12.82 -6.02 6.82
CA SER A 34 11.94 -6.02 7.99
C SER A 34 11.63 -7.41 8.52
N GLY A 35 12.02 -8.46 7.81
CA GLY A 35 11.73 -9.83 8.22
C GLY A 35 10.29 -10.25 7.97
N TYR A 36 9.59 -9.56 7.08
CA TYR A 36 8.21 -9.91 6.76
C TYR A 36 8.16 -11.03 5.73
N LYS A 37 7.20 -11.93 5.91
CA LYS A 37 6.95 -13.00 4.95
C LYS A 37 5.98 -12.49 3.90
N LEU A 38 6.42 -12.39 2.65
CA LEU A 38 5.58 -11.93 1.57
C LEU A 38 4.54 -12.98 1.21
N LYS A 39 3.27 -12.65 1.37
CA LYS A 39 2.17 -13.54 1.04
C LYS A 39 1.77 -13.43 -0.43
N LYS A 40 1.61 -12.20 -0.92
CA LYS A 40 1.22 -11.97 -2.32
C LYS A 40 1.54 -10.55 -2.75
N VAL A 41 1.67 -10.36 -4.06
CA VAL A 41 1.80 -9.06 -4.68
C VAL A 41 0.54 -8.82 -5.51
N ILE A 42 -0.15 -7.72 -5.24
CA ILE A 42 -1.35 -7.33 -5.98
C ILE A 42 -1.00 -6.08 -6.78
N GLN A 43 -1.40 -6.04 -8.04
CA GLN A 43 -1.07 -4.92 -8.90
C GLN A 43 -2.24 -4.52 -9.78
N ASP A 44 -2.34 -3.22 -10.04
CA ASP A 44 -3.31 -2.64 -10.95
C ASP A 44 -2.61 -1.75 -11.96
N VAL A 45 -3.09 -1.78 -13.19
CA VAL A 45 -2.62 -0.87 -14.25
C VAL A 45 -3.83 -0.10 -14.76
N GLU A 46 -3.76 1.23 -14.63
CA GLU A 46 -4.78 2.11 -15.15
C GLU A 46 -4.46 2.40 -16.62
N SER A 47 -5.36 2.07 -17.53
CA SER A 47 -5.16 2.31 -18.94
C SER A 47 -6.34 3.08 -19.56
N GLY A 48 -6.01 4.12 -20.33
CA GLY A 48 -6.98 4.79 -21.20
C GLY A 48 -8.20 5.38 -20.52
N GLY A 49 -8.04 5.93 -19.31
CA GLY A 49 -9.14 6.54 -18.60
C GLY A 49 -10.09 5.58 -17.89
N ASN A 50 -9.88 4.29 -18.05
CA ASN A 50 -10.59 3.28 -17.28
C ASN A 50 -9.83 3.00 -16.00
N ASP A 51 -10.48 3.28 -14.87
CA ASP A 51 -9.93 2.98 -13.56
C ASP A 51 -10.19 1.51 -13.23
N ASN A 52 -9.37 0.63 -13.80
CA ASN A 52 -9.48 -0.79 -13.51
C ASN A 52 -8.75 -1.08 -12.21
N ARG A 53 -9.51 -1.36 -11.16
CA ARG A 53 -8.98 -1.63 -9.83
C ARG A 53 -9.38 -3.02 -9.32
N GLU A 54 -9.30 -4.01 -10.19
CA GLU A 54 -9.56 -5.40 -9.80
C GLU A 54 -8.64 -5.85 -8.68
N GLY A 55 -7.36 -5.43 -8.73
CA GLY A 55 -6.42 -5.72 -7.67
C GLY A 55 -6.83 -5.09 -6.35
N PHE A 56 -7.31 -3.85 -6.38
CA PHE A 56 -7.79 -3.19 -5.17
C PHE A 56 -8.98 -3.91 -4.55
N LEU A 57 -9.89 -4.41 -5.37
CA LEU A 57 -11.01 -5.21 -4.88
C LEU A 57 -10.53 -6.51 -4.23
N GLU A 58 -9.53 -7.16 -4.83
CA GLU A 58 -8.91 -8.34 -4.24
C GLU A 58 -8.27 -8.00 -2.90
N LEU A 59 -7.55 -6.86 -2.83
CA LEU A 59 -6.95 -6.39 -1.59
C LEU A 59 -7.99 -6.18 -0.51
N GLN A 60 -9.13 -5.56 -0.84
CA GLN A 60 -10.20 -5.35 0.12
C GLN A 60 -10.76 -6.67 0.66
N GLN A 61 -10.85 -7.70 -0.18
CA GLN A 61 -11.27 -9.03 0.27
C GLN A 61 -10.26 -9.64 1.23
N GLU A 62 -8.97 -9.50 0.95
CA GLU A 62 -7.92 -9.98 1.84
C GLU A 62 -7.95 -9.27 3.20
N ILE A 63 -8.25 -7.97 3.20
CA ILE A 63 -8.42 -7.20 4.44
C ILE A 63 -9.60 -7.74 5.26
N LYS A 64 -10.73 -8.01 4.62
CA LYS A 64 -11.90 -8.55 5.30
C LYS A 64 -11.64 -9.91 5.92
N LYS A 65 -10.83 -10.73 5.25
CA LYS A 65 -10.46 -12.07 5.74
C LYS A 65 -9.40 -12.00 6.84
N LYS A 66 -8.79 -10.84 7.06
CA LYS A 66 -7.66 -10.66 7.99
C LYS A 66 -6.55 -11.67 7.69
N SER A 67 -6.26 -11.88 6.41
CA SER A 67 -5.36 -12.93 5.95
C SER A 67 -3.89 -12.56 6.02
N PHE A 68 -3.57 -11.29 6.38
CA PHE A 68 -2.21 -10.80 6.43
C PHE A 68 -2.09 -9.72 7.53
N ASP A 69 -0.86 -9.31 7.82
CA ASP A 69 -0.56 -8.45 8.95
C ASP A 69 -0.13 -7.04 8.57
N VAL A 70 0.47 -6.86 7.39
CA VAL A 70 0.98 -5.55 6.97
C VAL A 70 0.78 -5.36 5.47
N LEU A 71 0.29 -4.16 5.12
CA LEU A 71 0.16 -3.73 3.72
C LEU A 71 1.32 -2.80 3.41
N VAL A 72 2.07 -3.11 2.35
CA VAL A 72 3.23 -2.34 1.92
C VAL A 72 2.94 -1.76 0.55
N VAL A 73 3.08 -0.44 0.43
CA VAL A 73 2.96 0.28 -0.84
C VAL A 73 4.17 1.19 -1.02
N TYR A 74 4.47 1.57 -2.26
CA TYR A 74 5.56 2.50 -2.50
C TYR A 74 5.19 3.92 -2.07
N GLU A 75 3.99 4.37 -2.45
CA GLU A 75 3.44 5.68 -2.06
C GLU A 75 1.96 5.52 -1.73
N SER A 76 1.46 6.31 -0.77
CA SER A 76 0.04 6.27 -0.39
C SER A 76 -0.89 6.61 -1.54
N SER A 77 -0.41 7.40 -2.52
CA SER A 77 -1.17 7.75 -3.71
C SER A 77 -1.56 6.53 -4.56
N ARG A 78 -0.90 5.37 -4.35
CA ARG A 78 -1.29 4.12 -5.04
C ARG A 78 -2.65 3.63 -4.56
N ILE A 79 -3.02 3.94 -3.32
CA ILE A 79 -4.35 3.64 -2.79
C ILE A 79 -5.33 4.73 -3.23
N SER A 80 -5.02 5.99 -2.90
CA SER A 80 -5.86 7.12 -3.27
C SER A 80 -5.06 8.41 -3.17
N ARG A 81 -5.36 9.38 -4.03
CA ARG A 81 -4.82 10.74 -3.94
C ARG A 81 -5.68 11.64 -3.07
N ILE A 82 -6.86 11.16 -2.67
CA ILE A 82 -7.79 11.92 -1.86
C ILE A 82 -7.52 11.61 -0.40
N THR A 83 -7.12 12.63 0.37
CA THR A 83 -6.70 12.49 1.76
C THR A 83 -7.76 11.81 2.63
N LEU A 84 -9.02 12.22 2.49
CA LEU A 84 -10.10 11.63 3.30
C LEU A 84 -10.29 10.14 2.99
N THR A 85 -10.24 9.77 1.71
CA THR A 85 -10.35 8.37 1.29
C THR A 85 -9.19 7.56 1.86
N MET A 86 -8.00 8.13 1.82
CA MET A 86 -6.80 7.50 2.35
C MET A 86 -6.91 7.29 3.86
N LEU A 87 -7.39 8.30 4.57
CA LEU A 87 -7.60 8.22 6.01
C LEU A 87 -8.59 7.10 6.36
N ASN A 88 -9.74 7.08 5.69
CA ASN A 88 -10.76 6.06 5.93
C ASN A 88 -10.21 4.66 5.66
N PHE A 89 -9.41 4.51 4.60
CA PHE A 89 -8.80 3.24 4.26
C PHE A 89 -7.86 2.75 5.37
N VAL A 90 -7.00 3.64 5.88
CA VAL A 90 -6.06 3.25 6.93
C VAL A 90 -6.79 2.95 8.24
N LEU A 91 -7.87 3.68 8.54
CA LEU A 91 -8.69 3.37 9.71
C LEU A 91 -9.31 1.96 9.62
N GLU A 92 -9.74 1.56 8.42
CA GLU A 92 -10.22 0.20 8.19
C GLU A 92 -9.12 -0.84 8.44
N LEU A 93 -7.91 -0.57 7.96
CA LEU A 93 -6.78 -1.44 8.21
C LEU A 93 -6.52 -1.59 9.71
N GLN A 94 -6.57 -0.49 10.44
CA GLN A 94 -6.35 -0.51 11.89
C GLN A 94 -7.41 -1.33 12.62
N LYS A 95 -8.66 -1.23 12.21
CA LYS A 95 -9.75 -2.03 12.78
C LYS A 95 -9.53 -3.52 12.54
N SER A 96 -8.84 -3.87 11.48
CA SER A 96 -8.52 -5.26 11.15
C SER A 96 -7.16 -5.69 11.69
N ASN A 97 -6.49 -4.86 12.48
CA ASN A 97 -5.15 -5.08 13.01
C ASN A 97 -4.10 -5.26 11.91
N ILE A 98 -4.29 -4.59 10.77
CA ILE A 98 -3.34 -4.62 9.66
C ILE A 98 -2.56 -3.31 9.67
N LYS A 99 -1.23 -3.41 9.66
CA LYS A 99 -0.34 -2.26 9.62
C LYS A 99 -0.21 -1.73 8.19
N PHE A 100 0.10 -0.45 8.07
CA PHE A 100 0.27 0.20 6.77
C PHE A 100 1.67 0.80 6.67
N VAL A 101 2.37 0.51 5.57
CA VAL A 101 3.71 1.05 5.32
C VAL A 101 3.74 1.67 3.92
N SER A 102 4.16 2.92 3.84
CA SER A 102 4.44 3.61 2.59
C SER A 102 5.95 3.84 2.51
N ILE A 103 6.61 3.23 1.52
CA ILE A 103 8.07 3.21 1.44
C ILE A 103 8.66 4.61 1.29
N SER A 104 8.07 5.44 0.43
CA SER A 104 8.57 6.78 0.15
C SER A 104 8.14 7.82 1.18
N GLN A 105 7.28 7.45 2.12
CA GLN A 105 6.68 8.35 3.10
C GLN A 105 6.77 7.71 4.48
N ALA A 106 7.98 7.62 5.00
CA ALA A 106 8.23 6.96 6.29
C ALA A 106 7.39 7.54 7.43
N GLU A 107 7.04 8.81 7.34
CA GLU A 107 6.26 9.52 8.36
C GLU A 107 4.82 8.99 8.49
N ILE A 108 4.31 8.29 7.48
CA ILE A 108 2.97 7.70 7.57
C ILE A 108 3.01 6.18 7.74
N ASN A 109 4.13 5.67 8.22
CA ASN A 109 4.28 4.24 8.50
C ASN A 109 3.64 3.92 9.86
N THR A 110 2.54 3.15 9.84
CA THR A 110 1.79 2.83 11.06
C THR A 110 2.41 1.70 11.88
N THR A 111 3.54 1.13 11.44
CA THR A 111 4.26 0.14 12.26
C THR A 111 5.06 0.81 13.36
N THR A 112 5.24 2.14 13.31
CA THR A 112 5.96 2.91 14.32
C THR A 112 5.00 3.86 15.04
N ALA A 113 5.30 4.19 16.29
CA ALA A 113 4.50 5.17 17.04
C ALA A 113 4.57 6.55 16.40
N THR A 114 5.74 6.94 15.90
CA THR A 114 5.91 8.24 15.23
C THR A 114 5.10 8.32 13.95
N GLY A 115 5.14 7.28 13.12
CA GLY A 115 4.36 7.24 11.88
C GLY A 115 2.88 7.28 12.14
N MET A 116 2.42 6.57 13.17
CA MET A 116 1.02 6.57 13.59
C MET A 116 0.57 7.96 14.01
N LEU A 117 1.39 8.66 14.81
CA LEU A 117 1.11 10.02 15.24
C LEU A 117 1.03 10.98 14.05
N PHE A 118 1.99 10.90 13.14
CA PHE A 118 1.99 11.70 11.91
C PHE A 118 0.72 11.48 11.11
N PHE A 119 0.34 10.24 10.94
CA PHE A 119 -0.87 9.91 10.21
C PHE A 119 -2.10 10.56 10.83
N GLN A 120 -2.22 10.51 12.15
CA GLN A 120 -3.34 11.10 12.88
C GLN A 120 -3.36 12.63 12.76
N ILE A 121 -2.20 13.28 12.67
CA ILE A 121 -2.11 14.74 12.56
C ILE A 121 -2.43 15.22 11.16
N PHE A 122 -1.92 14.54 10.12
CA PHE A 122 -2.02 15.00 8.74
C PHE A 122 -3.16 14.34 7.96
N ALA A 123 -3.84 13.43 8.54
CA ALA A 123 -5.05 12.86 7.97
C ALA A 123 -6.28 13.62 8.46
#